data_3f8b308247aa68cabf9737f8be5479a2
#
_entry.id   3f8b308247aa68cabf9737f8be5479a2
#
_cell.length_a   1.000
_cell.length_b   1.000
_cell.length_c   1.000
_cell.angle_alpha   90.00
_cell.angle_beta   90.00
_cell.angle_gamma   90.00
#
_symmetry.space_group_name_H-M   'P 1'
#
loop_
_entity.id
_entity.type
_entity.pdbx_description
1 polymer ?
#
loop_
_entity_poly.entity_id
_entity_poly.type
_entity_poly.pdbx_seq_one_letter_code
_entity_poly.pdbx_strand_id
1 'polypeptide(L)'
;MDFKEELTKWREERSITLESQLPGLTSNLLEEVTELSRATELVDVIDAMLDYNVFLANAIEGIDIDPVLDPEIVKEIEEKHKKLSVMTNEDLALYKKSLISLLLEGIRASIAITMPNIKQEHIDSFTEYLNGIIINIKSSITLLNYDYAKCLEEVMKAIHTRKGYWDSTISKFVKDKTQPDRYEPDYTNCKL
;
A
#
# COMPACT_ATOMS: atom_id res chain seq x y z
N MET A 1 -8.10 -14.45 -3.63
CA MET A 1 -7.88 -14.29 -2.16
C MET A 1 -8.78 -13.16 -1.65
N ASP A 2 -9.37 -13.28 -0.47
CA ASP A 2 -10.01 -12.12 0.19
C ASP A 2 -8.95 -11.42 1.06
N PHE A 3 -8.39 -10.35 0.55
CA PHE A 3 -7.30 -9.62 1.22
C PHE A 3 -7.72 -8.98 2.53
N LYS A 4 -8.99 -8.56 2.66
CA LYS A 4 -9.52 -7.99 3.90
C LYS A 4 -9.61 -9.03 5.01
N GLU A 5 -10.07 -10.25 4.66
CA GLU A 5 -10.10 -11.39 5.59
C GLU A 5 -8.69 -11.77 6.04
N GLU A 6 -7.73 -11.86 5.11
CA GLU A 6 -6.34 -12.20 5.42
C GLU A 6 -5.67 -11.16 6.33
N LEU A 7 -5.89 -9.87 6.11
CA LEU A 7 -5.39 -8.82 7.00
C LEU A 7 -6.03 -8.88 8.38
N THR A 8 -7.32 -9.19 8.45
CA THR A 8 -8.03 -9.36 9.72
C THR A 8 -7.47 -10.52 10.51
N LYS A 9 -7.29 -11.67 9.87
CA LYS A 9 -6.67 -12.85 10.46
C LYS A 9 -5.24 -12.57 10.95
N TRP A 10 -4.45 -11.87 10.15
CA TRP A 10 -3.09 -11.48 10.53
C TRP A 10 -3.07 -10.62 11.81
N ARG A 11 -4.02 -9.69 11.96
CA ARG A 11 -4.15 -8.87 13.18
C ARG A 11 -4.59 -9.70 14.37
N GLU A 12 -5.62 -10.56 14.21
CA GLU A 12 -6.15 -11.41 15.27
C GLU A 12 -5.07 -12.36 15.85
N GLU A 13 -4.30 -13.01 14.99
CA GLU A 13 -3.19 -13.88 15.38
C GLU A 13 -2.12 -13.16 16.24
N ARG A 14 -2.05 -11.84 16.14
CA ARG A 14 -1.07 -11.00 16.84
C ARG A 14 -1.67 -10.13 17.93
N SER A 15 -2.97 -10.31 18.20
CA SER A 15 -3.75 -9.48 19.15
C SER A 15 -3.63 -7.96 18.87
N ILE A 16 -3.63 -7.59 17.59
CA ILE A 16 -3.56 -6.22 17.09
C ILE A 16 -4.96 -5.79 16.64
N THR A 17 -5.39 -4.58 17.01
CA THR A 17 -6.65 -3.97 16.52
C THR A 17 -6.37 -2.84 15.53
N LEU A 18 -7.36 -2.46 14.73
CA LEU A 18 -7.26 -1.30 13.84
C LEU A 18 -6.88 -0.04 14.60
N GLU A 19 -7.56 0.22 15.72
CA GLU A 19 -7.35 1.42 16.54
C GLU A 19 -5.93 1.47 17.11
N SER A 20 -5.35 0.32 17.46
CA SER A 20 -3.99 0.25 17.99
C SER A 20 -2.94 0.66 16.96
N GLN A 21 -3.23 0.57 15.67
CA GLN A 21 -2.31 0.89 14.58
C GLN A 21 -2.38 2.36 14.14
N LEU A 22 -3.49 3.06 14.41
CA LEU A 22 -3.67 4.45 14.00
C LEU A 22 -2.54 5.39 14.47
N PRO A 23 -2.06 5.34 15.73
CA PRO A 23 -0.99 6.26 16.17
C PRO A 23 0.34 6.07 15.40
N GLY A 24 0.63 4.85 14.96
CA GLY A 24 1.84 4.51 14.18
C GLY A 24 1.70 4.71 12.67
N LEU A 25 0.47 4.91 12.18
CA LEU A 25 0.17 4.90 10.75
C LEU A 25 1.01 5.92 9.96
N THR A 26 1.04 7.18 10.40
CA THR A 26 1.80 8.24 9.73
C THR A 26 3.28 7.89 9.58
N SER A 27 3.88 7.32 10.63
CA SER A 27 5.30 6.89 10.61
C SER A 27 5.52 5.77 9.59
N ASN A 28 4.61 4.79 9.54
CA ASN A 28 4.70 3.68 8.60
C ASN A 28 4.56 4.17 7.16
N LEU A 29 3.57 5.02 6.86
CA LEU A 29 3.38 5.58 5.52
C LEU A 29 4.57 6.44 5.05
N LEU A 30 5.21 7.20 5.97
CA LEU A 30 6.43 7.97 5.66
C LEU A 30 7.62 7.05 5.36
N GLU A 31 7.71 5.89 6.02
CA GLU A 31 8.72 4.85 5.72
C GLU A 31 8.57 4.39 4.26
N GLU A 32 7.35 4.05 3.82
CA GLU A 32 7.09 3.61 2.44
C GLU A 32 7.36 4.70 1.39
N VAL A 33 7.00 5.96 1.68
CA VAL A 33 7.37 7.09 0.81
C VAL A 33 8.90 7.25 0.72
N THR A 34 9.61 6.98 1.81
CA THR A 34 11.08 7.04 1.83
C THR A 34 11.68 5.89 1.02
N GLU A 35 11.14 4.67 1.15
CA GLU A 35 11.54 3.51 0.35
C GLU A 35 11.27 3.75 -1.13
N LEU A 36 10.07 4.23 -1.51
CA LEU A 36 9.75 4.64 -2.87
C LEU A 36 10.75 5.70 -3.40
N SER A 37 11.14 6.68 -2.61
CA SER A 37 12.09 7.71 -3.04
C SER A 37 13.47 7.16 -3.37
N ARG A 38 13.90 6.11 -2.66
CA ARG A 38 15.19 5.43 -2.80
C ARG A 38 15.19 4.30 -3.80
N ALA A 39 14.01 3.78 -4.17
CA ALA A 39 13.85 2.69 -5.11
C ALA A 39 14.61 2.97 -6.42
N THR A 40 15.41 2.02 -6.88
CA THR A 40 16.14 2.09 -8.16
C THR A 40 15.56 1.14 -9.19
N GLU A 41 14.90 0.09 -8.71
CA GLU A 41 14.27 -0.92 -9.54
C GLU A 41 12.74 -0.78 -9.50
N LEU A 42 12.08 -1.20 -10.57
CA LEU A 42 10.62 -1.12 -10.67
C LEU A 42 9.91 -1.97 -9.61
N VAL A 43 10.50 -3.10 -9.26
CA VAL A 43 9.97 -4.00 -8.23
C VAL A 43 9.94 -3.33 -6.85
N ASP A 44 10.95 -2.54 -6.50
CA ASP A 44 10.99 -1.79 -5.25
C ASP A 44 9.92 -0.68 -5.21
N VAL A 45 9.63 -0.08 -6.38
CA VAL A 45 8.53 0.90 -6.52
C VAL A 45 7.18 0.24 -6.25
N ILE A 46 6.96 -0.96 -6.79
CA ILE A 46 5.74 -1.74 -6.60
C ILE A 46 5.59 -2.15 -5.14
N ASP A 47 6.66 -2.65 -4.52
CA ASP A 47 6.68 -3.08 -3.12
C ASP A 47 6.27 -1.94 -2.18
N ALA A 48 6.91 -0.79 -2.30
CA ALA A 48 6.59 0.39 -1.48
C ALA A 48 5.13 0.86 -1.66
N MET A 49 4.58 0.82 -2.88
CA MET A 49 3.18 1.16 -3.13
C MET A 49 2.21 0.17 -2.47
N LEU A 50 2.52 -1.12 -2.52
CA LEU A 50 1.67 -2.16 -1.94
C LEU A 50 1.75 -2.15 -0.41
N ASP A 51 2.94 -2.01 0.18
CA ASP A 51 3.11 -1.89 1.63
C ASP A 51 2.38 -0.64 2.16
N TYR A 52 2.39 0.47 1.41
CA TYR A 52 1.60 1.67 1.72
C TYR A 52 0.09 1.35 1.80
N ASN A 53 -0.48 0.63 0.80
CA ASN A 53 -1.88 0.22 0.80
C ASN A 53 -2.21 -0.72 1.97
N VAL A 54 -1.31 -1.64 2.28
CA VAL A 54 -1.46 -2.56 3.43
C VAL A 54 -1.52 -1.80 4.75
N PHE A 55 -0.67 -0.77 4.94
CA PHE A 55 -0.74 0.04 6.15
C PHE A 55 -2.05 0.81 6.29
N LEU A 56 -2.57 1.37 5.21
CA LEU A 56 -3.89 2.03 5.21
C LEU A 56 -5.00 1.04 5.59
N ALA A 57 -5.05 -0.11 4.94
CA ALA A 57 -6.09 -1.13 5.16
C ALA A 57 -5.99 -1.79 6.55
N ASN A 58 -4.80 -1.83 7.14
CA ASN A 58 -4.59 -2.36 8.48
C ASN A 58 -4.94 -1.38 9.60
N ALA A 59 -5.05 -0.08 9.32
CA ALA A 59 -5.24 0.94 10.35
C ALA A 59 -6.57 1.69 10.23
N ILE A 60 -7.21 1.71 9.07
CA ILE A 60 -8.42 2.50 8.83
C ILE A 60 -9.55 1.58 8.38
N GLU A 61 -10.67 1.64 9.10
CA GLU A 61 -11.88 0.94 8.70
C GLU A 61 -12.47 1.55 7.41
N GLY A 62 -13.02 0.69 6.54
CA GLY A 62 -13.61 1.13 5.26
C GLY A 62 -12.62 1.30 4.11
N ILE A 63 -11.34 1.04 4.33
CA ILE A 63 -10.35 0.96 3.24
C ILE A 63 -10.58 -0.34 2.45
N ASP A 64 -10.73 -0.18 1.14
CA ASP A 64 -10.76 -1.26 0.17
C ASP A 64 -9.37 -1.44 -0.45
N ILE A 65 -8.67 -2.50 -0.07
CA ILE A 65 -7.30 -2.74 -0.52
C ILE A 65 -7.22 -3.26 -1.96
N ASP A 66 -8.30 -3.82 -2.50
CA ASP A 66 -8.36 -4.33 -3.88
C ASP A 66 -9.64 -3.84 -4.60
N PRO A 67 -9.78 -2.52 -4.81
CA PRO A 67 -10.97 -1.94 -5.41
C PRO A 67 -11.16 -2.39 -6.86
N VAL A 68 -12.41 -2.51 -7.28
CA VAL A 68 -12.75 -2.71 -8.68
C VAL A 68 -12.45 -1.42 -9.45
N LEU A 69 -11.66 -1.51 -10.51
CA LEU A 69 -11.40 -0.36 -11.38
C LEU A 69 -12.61 -0.10 -12.28
N ASP A 70 -12.94 1.17 -12.43
CA ASP A 70 -13.94 1.61 -13.40
C ASP A 70 -13.54 1.19 -14.83
N PRO A 71 -14.47 0.69 -15.67
CA PRO A 71 -14.17 0.30 -17.05
C PRO A 71 -13.53 1.39 -17.90
N GLU A 72 -13.83 2.67 -17.64
CA GLU A 72 -13.20 3.79 -18.34
C GLU A 72 -11.73 3.93 -17.94
N ILE A 73 -11.40 3.74 -16.65
CA ILE A 73 -10.02 3.73 -16.15
C ILE A 73 -9.24 2.57 -16.78
N VAL A 74 -9.84 1.38 -16.84
CA VAL A 74 -9.21 0.20 -17.47
C VAL A 74 -8.89 0.50 -18.94
N LYS A 75 -9.82 1.08 -19.68
CA LYS A 75 -9.62 1.47 -21.09
C LYS A 75 -8.50 2.51 -21.24
N GLU A 76 -8.44 3.49 -20.36
CA GLU A 76 -7.36 4.51 -20.36
C GLU A 76 -5.98 3.88 -20.10
N ILE A 77 -5.93 2.91 -19.19
CA ILE A 77 -4.74 2.13 -18.91
C ILE A 77 -4.29 1.37 -20.17
N GLU A 78 -5.18 0.65 -20.83
CA GLU A 78 -4.88 -0.10 -22.05
C GLU A 78 -4.38 0.79 -23.19
N GLU A 79 -4.95 1.99 -23.35
CA GLU A 79 -4.52 2.95 -24.36
C GLU A 79 -3.11 3.53 -24.04
N LYS A 80 -2.82 3.77 -22.76
CA LYS A 80 -1.50 4.26 -22.32
C LYS A 80 -0.44 3.16 -22.37
N HIS A 81 -0.79 1.92 -22.06
CA HIS A 81 0.11 0.76 -22.18
C HIS A 81 0.73 0.62 -23.57
N LYS A 82 -0.05 0.82 -24.62
CA LYS A 82 0.44 0.78 -26.01
C LYS A 82 1.53 1.83 -26.28
N LYS A 83 1.64 2.87 -25.43
CA LYS A 83 2.63 3.95 -25.55
C LYS A 83 3.84 3.79 -24.61
N LEU A 84 3.71 3.01 -23.53
CA LEU A 84 4.71 2.88 -22.45
C LEU A 84 5.59 1.63 -22.58
N SER A 85 5.71 1.04 -23.76
CA SER A 85 6.41 -0.22 -23.99
C SER A 85 7.91 -0.22 -23.61
N VAL A 86 8.52 0.95 -23.34
CA VAL A 86 9.89 1.07 -22.81
C VAL A 86 9.95 2.30 -21.88
N MET A 87 9.95 2.08 -20.58
CA MET A 87 10.18 3.13 -19.59
C MET A 87 11.70 3.36 -19.45
N THR A 88 12.15 4.58 -19.65
CA THR A 88 13.53 4.97 -19.38
C THR A 88 13.75 5.26 -17.90
N ASN A 89 15.01 5.36 -17.45
CA ASN A 89 15.31 5.78 -16.07
C ASN A 89 14.78 7.19 -15.75
N GLU A 90 14.73 8.09 -16.74
CA GLU A 90 14.15 9.43 -16.58
C GLU A 90 12.64 9.36 -16.41
N ASP A 91 11.96 8.50 -17.17
CA ASP A 91 10.51 8.26 -17.03
C ASP A 91 10.19 7.69 -15.65
N LEU A 92 10.97 6.74 -15.16
CA LEU A 92 10.82 6.16 -13.83
C LEU A 92 11.01 7.22 -12.74
N ALA A 93 11.99 8.10 -12.87
CA ALA A 93 12.25 9.19 -11.91
C ALA A 93 11.07 10.19 -11.88
N LEU A 94 10.53 10.58 -13.04
CA LEU A 94 9.37 11.46 -13.12
C LEU A 94 8.12 10.79 -12.55
N TYR A 95 7.92 9.52 -12.85
CA TYR A 95 6.81 8.72 -12.35
C TYR A 95 6.83 8.60 -10.82
N LYS A 96 8.00 8.27 -10.24
CA LYS A 96 8.19 8.24 -8.79
C LYS A 96 7.86 9.57 -8.14
N LYS A 97 8.26 10.70 -8.74
CA LYS A 97 7.95 12.03 -8.22
C LYS A 97 6.44 12.28 -8.15
N SER A 98 5.68 11.86 -9.14
CA SER A 98 4.22 11.97 -9.15
C SER A 98 3.58 11.07 -8.09
N LEU A 99 4.06 9.83 -7.95
CA LEU A 99 3.61 8.90 -6.91
C LEU A 99 3.90 9.44 -5.51
N ILE A 100 5.11 9.92 -5.24
CA ILE A 100 5.46 10.53 -3.94
C ILE A 100 4.50 11.66 -3.60
N SER A 101 4.17 12.53 -4.56
CA SER A 101 3.20 13.61 -4.32
C SER A 101 1.82 13.06 -3.93
N LEU A 102 1.34 12.04 -4.62
CA LEU A 102 0.07 11.37 -4.32
C LEU A 102 0.06 10.75 -2.92
N LEU A 103 1.12 10.00 -2.56
CA LEU A 103 1.21 9.34 -1.26
C LEU A 103 1.32 10.34 -0.11
N LEU A 104 2.00 11.47 -0.31
CA LEU A 104 2.05 12.55 0.69
C LEU A 104 0.67 13.18 0.95
N GLU A 105 -0.19 13.30 -0.06
CA GLU A 105 -1.58 13.72 0.15
C GLU A 105 -2.36 12.68 0.97
N GLY A 106 -2.14 11.38 0.74
CA GLY A 106 -2.72 10.32 1.56
C GLY A 106 -2.26 10.37 3.01
N ILE A 107 -0.99 10.69 3.27
CA ILE A 107 -0.49 10.91 4.64
C ILE A 107 -1.21 12.08 5.30
N ARG A 108 -1.45 13.19 4.60
CA ARG A 108 -2.22 14.32 5.14
C ARG A 108 -3.64 13.93 5.51
N ALA A 109 -4.32 13.16 4.66
CA ALA A 109 -5.65 12.63 4.95
C ALA A 109 -5.65 11.68 6.15
N SER A 110 -4.66 10.79 6.25
CA SER A 110 -4.53 9.87 7.39
C SER A 110 -4.28 10.60 8.72
N ILE A 111 -3.47 11.66 8.71
CA ILE A 111 -3.28 12.53 9.88
C ILE A 111 -4.60 13.18 10.28
N ALA A 112 -5.38 13.66 9.33
CA ALA A 112 -6.66 14.30 9.61
C ALA A 112 -7.63 13.35 10.31
N ILE A 113 -7.68 12.07 9.94
CA ILE A 113 -8.50 11.03 10.59
C ILE A 113 -8.11 10.82 12.06
N THR A 114 -6.84 11.01 12.41
CA THR A 114 -6.35 10.83 13.79
C THR A 114 -6.52 12.06 14.70
N MET A 115 -7.06 13.16 14.18
CA MET A 115 -7.25 14.39 14.97
C MET A 115 -8.29 14.20 16.07
N PRO A 116 -8.04 14.72 17.28
CA PRO A 116 -9.04 14.68 18.36
C PRO A 116 -10.32 15.40 17.94
N ASN A 117 -11.47 14.82 18.30
CA ASN A 117 -12.81 15.37 18.03
C ASN A 117 -13.18 15.54 16.55
N ILE A 118 -12.54 14.81 15.65
CA ILE A 118 -12.97 14.74 14.25
C ILE A 118 -14.39 14.15 14.19
N LYS A 119 -15.23 14.72 13.35
CA LYS A 119 -16.59 14.21 13.14
C LYS A 119 -16.56 13.01 12.18
N GLN A 120 -17.53 12.09 12.36
CA GLN A 120 -17.65 10.90 11.52
C GLN A 120 -17.77 11.25 10.03
N GLU A 121 -18.54 12.27 9.67
CA GLU A 121 -18.69 12.74 8.28
C GLU A 121 -17.34 13.10 7.61
N HIS A 122 -16.38 13.61 8.39
CA HIS A 122 -15.03 13.92 7.89
C HIS A 122 -14.18 12.66 7.78
N ILE A 123 -14.33 11.71 8.74
CA ILE A 123 -13.65 10.41 8.65
C ILE A 123 -14.09 9.70 7.37
N ASP A 124 -15.40 9.66 7.10
CA ASP A 124 -15.97 9.02 5.91
C ASP A 124 -15.41 9.65 4.62
N SER A 125 -15.37 11.00 4.56
CA SER A 125 -14.84 11.73 3.41
C SER A 125 -13.35 11.50 3.20
N PHE A 126 -12.55 11.44 4.26
CA PHE A 126 -11.12 11.12 4.16
C PHE A 126 -10.87 9.66 3.79
N THR A 127 -11.70 8.74 4.29
CA THR A 127 -11.63 7.32 3.91
C THR A 127 -11.94 7.13 2.42
N GLU A 128 -12.97 7.82 1.90
CA GLU A 128 -13.27 7.83 0.47
C GLU A 128 -12.10 8.38 -0.37
N TYR A 129 -11.50 9.48 0.09
CA TYR A 129 -10.31 10.05 -0.56
C TYR A 129 -9.13 9.08 -0.58
N LEU A 130 -8.87 8.36 0.53
CA LEU A 130 -7.82 7.35 0.62
C LEU A 130 -8.10 6.15 -0.29
N ASN A 131 -9.35 5.72 -0.42
CA ASN A 131 -9.75 4.71 -1.39
C ASN A 131 -9.46 5.17 -2.83
N GLY A 132 -9.66 6.45 -3.14
CA GLY A 132 -9.24 7.06 -4.42
C GLY A 132 -7.72 6.97 -4.66
N ILE A 133 -6.90 7.11 -3.62
CA ILE A 133 -5.44 6.92 -3.71
C ILE A 133 -5.11 5.46 -4.03
N ILE A 134 -5.76 4.49 -3.37
CA ILE A 134 -5.55 3.06 -3.65
C ILE A 134 -5.94 2.71 -5.09
N ILE A 135 -7.03 3.27 -5.62
CA ILE A 135 -7.42 3.13 -7.03
C ILE A 135 -6.29 3.64 -7.95
N ASN A 136 -5.70 4.80 -7.64
CA ASN A 136 -4.58 5.34 -8.41
C ASN A 136 -3.33 4.46 -8.31
N ILE A 137 -3.03 3.89 -7.16
CA ILE A 137 -1.92 2.94 -6.98
C ILE A 137 -2.16 1.68 -7.79
N LYS A 138 -3.35 1.08 -7.70
CA LYS A 138 -3.73 -0.09 -8.49
C LYS A 138 -3.60 0.18 -10.00
N SER A 139 -4.15 1.30 -10.46
CA SER A 139 -4.04 1.75 -11.85
C SER A 139 -2.57 1.92 -12.27
N SER A 140 -1.76 2.46 -11.38
CA SER A 140 -0.32 2.68 -11.60
C SER A 140 0.44 1.36 -11.76
N ILE A 141 0.22 0.39 -10.89
CA ILE A 141 0.84 -0.95 -10.95
C ILE A 141 0.42 -1.67 -12.25
N THR A 142 -0.86 -1.56 -12.61
CA THR A 142 -1.37 -2.13 -13.87
C THR A 142 -0.73 -1.45 -15.09
N LEU A 143 -0.56 -0.11 -15.07
CA LEU A 143 0.18 0.64 -16.10
C LEU A 143 1.63 0.20 -16.24
N LEU A 144 2.26 -0.25 -15.17
CA LEU A 144 3.62 -0.80 -15.16
C LEU A 144 3.69 -2.25 -15.67
N ASN A 145 2.57 -2.80 -16.18
CA ASN A 145 2.45 -4.16 -16.72
C ASN A 145 2.53 -5.24 -15.64
N TYR A 146 1.95 -4.96 -14.45
CA TYR A 146 1.85 -5.93 -13.38
C TYR A 146 0.39 -6.15 -12.97
N ASP A 147 0.06 -7.40 -12.68
CA ASP A 147 -1.21 -7.81 -12.09
C ASP A 147 -1.22 -7.42 -10.61
N TYR A 148 -2.00 -6.40 -10.27
CA TYR A 148 -2.07 -5.86 -8.92
C TYR A 148 -2.46 -6.91 -7.88
N ALA A 149 -3.46 -7.75 -8.18
CA ALA A 149 -3.94 -8.76 -7.25
C ALA A 149 -2.87 -9.82 -6.97
N LYS A 150 -2.13 -10.26 -7.99
CA LYS A 150 -1.01 -11.20 -7.80
C LYS A 150 0.13 -10.56 -7.01
N CYS A 151 0.46 -9.29 -7.28
CA CYS A 151 1.48 -8.58 -6.51
C CYS A 151 1.05 -8.46 -5.03
N LEU A 152 -0.22 -8.16 -4.77
CA LEU A 152 -0.74 -8.08 -3.42
C LEU A 152 -0.72 -9.45 -2.71
N GLU A 153 -0.96 -10.56 -3.43
CA GLU A 153 -0.80 -11.92 -2.88
C GLU A 153 0.63 -12.20 -2.42
N GLU A 154 1.65 -11.72 -3.16
CA GLU A 154 3.05 -11.86 -2.76
C GLU A 154 3.33 -11.08 -1.46
N VAL A 155 2.82 -9.86 -1.33
CA VAL A 155 2.94 -9.06 -0.10
C VAL A 155 2.24 -9.76 1.07
N MET A 156 1.04 -10.32 0.86
CA MET A 156 0.34 -11.07 1.91
C MET A 156 1.14 -12.28 2.39
N LYS A 157 1.74 -13.05 1.48
CA LYS A 157 2.65 -14.16 1.85
C LYS A 157 3.80 -13.66 2.72
N ALA A 158 4.42 -12.53 2.34
CA ALA A 158 5.51 -11.95 3.11
C ALA A 158 5.05 -11.52 4.52
N ILE A 159 3.90 -10.88 4.63
CA ILE A 159 3.33 -10.43 5.90
C ILE A 159 3.03 -11.60 6.83
N HIS A 160 2.42 -12.67 6.33
CA HIS A 160 2.08 -13.87 7.12
C HIS A 160 3.31 -14.61 7.63
N THR A 161 4.41 -14.63 6.88
CA THR A 161 5.64 -15.28 7.30
C THR A 161 6.49 -14.44 8.25
N ARG A 162 6.25 -13.13 8.35
CA ARG A 162 7.02 -12.21 9.22
C ARG A 162 6.82 -12.56 10.70
N LYS A 163 7.91 -12.86 11.40
CA LYS A 163 7.95 -12.98 12.87
C LYS A 163 8.28 -11.63 13.49
N GLY A 164 7.84 -11.44 14.72
CA GLY A 164 8.06 -10.19 15.45
C GLY A 164 7.10 -10.06 16.62
N TYR A 165 7.00 -8.87 17.15
CA TYR A 165 6.08 -8.53 18.23
C TYR A 165 5.48 -7.14 18.03
N TRP A 166 4.32 -6.92 18.61
CA TRP A 166 3.69 -5.62 18.62
C TRP A 166 4.29 -4.76 19.74
N ASP A 167 4.85 -3.61 19.40
CA ASP A 167 5.31 -2.61 20.37
C ASP A 167 4.26 -1.50 20.49
N SER A 168 3.51 -1.53 21.58
CA SER A 168 2.44 -0.57 21.85
C SER A 168 2.96 0.85 22.16
N THR A 169 4.24 1.00 22.51
CA THR A 169 4.82 2.33 22.82
C THR A 169 5.02 3.17 21.55
N ILE A 170 5.27 2.52 20.43
CA ILE A 170 5.45 3.14 19.12
C ILE A 170 4.35 2.76 18.12
N SER A 171 3.35 1.99 18.55
CA SER A 171 2.24 1.49 17.72
C SER A 171 2.73 0.87 16.41
N LYS A 172 3.72 -0.02 16.51
CA LYS A 172 4.35 -0.65 15.36
C LYS A 172 4.63 -2.14 15.60
N PHE A 173 4.46 -2.95 14.55
CA PHE A 173 4.95 -4.33 14.55
C PHE A 173 6.45 -4.33 14.28
N VAL A 174 7.22 -4.74 15.29
CA VAL A 174 8.69 -4.81 15.22
C VAL A 174 9.07 -6.16 14.62
N LYS A 175 9.62 -6.13 13.41
CA LYS A 175 10.04 -7.31 12.64
C LYS A 175 11.28 -7.95 13.28
N ASP A 176 11.30 -9.27 13.42
CA ASP A 176 12.52 -10.02 13.78
C ASP A 176 13.46 -10.06 12.56
N LYS A 177 14.51 -9.24 12.61
CA LYS A 177 15.51 -9.15 11.54
C LYS A 177 16.43 -10.37 11.46
N THR A 178 16.40 -11.25 12.46
CA THR A 178 17.24 -12.46 12.52
C THR A 178 16.55 -13.69 11.96
N GLN A 179 15.29 -13.55 11.52
CA GLN A 179 14.49 -14.65 10.98
C GLN A 179 15.14 -15.18 9.67
N PRO A 180 15.65 -16.43 9.63
CA PRO A 180 16.36 -16.96 8.46
C PRO A 180 15.43 -17.30 7.29
N ASP A 181 14.17 -17.66 7.58
CA ASP A 181 13.19 -18.17 6.61
C ASP A 181 12.14 -17.11 6.25
N ARG A 182 12.52 -15.83 6.24
CA ARG A 182 11.63 -14.76 5.85
C ARG A 182 11.33 -14.86 4.35
N TYR A 183 10.05 -14.95 4.00
CA TYR A 183 9.61 -14.80 2.62
C TYR A 183 9.79 -13.35 2.17
N GLU A 184 10.42 -13.16 1.02
CA GLU A 184 10.47 -11.88 0.33
C GLU A 184 9.54 -11.94 -0.90
N PRO A 185 8.74 -10.90 -1.18
CA PRO A 185 7.84 -10.90 -2.33
C PRO A 185 8.58 -11.13 -3.65
N ASP A 186 8.05 -12.00 -4.49
CA ASP A 186 8.59 -12.25 -5.83
C ASP A 186 7.60 -11.82 -6.91
N TYR A 187 7.81 -10.66 -7.49
CA TYR A 187 6.94 -10.08 -8.49
C TYR A 187 7.20 -10.56 -9.93
N THR A 188 8.15 -11.49 -10.15
CA THR A 188 8.50 -11.97 -11.51
C THR A 188 7.32 -12.63 -12.22
N ASN A 189 6.47 -13.33 -11.46
CA ASN A 189 5.28 -14.00 -11.96
C ASN A 189 4.01 -13.12 -11.94
N CYS A 190 4.14 -11.85 -11.53
CA CYS A 190 3.03 -10.90 -11.48
C CYS A 190 2.91 -10.06 -12.76
N LYS A 191 3.81 -10.22 -13.74
CA LYS A 191 3.72 -9.51 -15.02
C LYS A 191 2.48 -9.94 -15.80
N LEU A 192 1.81 -8.96 -16.47
CA LEU A 192 0.66 -9.15 -17.34
C LEU A 192 1.09 -9.62 -18.73
#